data_20a83bb3654a0839d36db51fd9f85b1e
#
_entry.id   20a83bb3654a0839d36db51fd9f85b1e
#
_cell.length_a   1.000
_cell.length_b   1.000
_cell.length_c   1.000
_cell.angle_alpha   90.00
_cell.angle_beta   90.00
_cell.angle_gamma   90.00
#
_symmetry.space_group_name_H-M   'P 1'
#
loop_
_entity.id
_entity.type
_entity.pdbx_description
1 polymer ?
#
loop_
_entity_poly.entity_id
_entity_poly.type
_entity_poly.pdbx_seq_one_letter_code
_entity_poly.pdbx_strand_id
1 'polypeptide(L)'
;MSDPNTDPSGASRGTQTLMRGLDLVEALRDEPLRVAELARVLGLSRTTTHRLAAALVERGYVAQAERGLLTLGPTLLQLGFTAHRRIDLVRVARARMEALSADTGLCVFLGRRDGDHSLHLDRAAGRQRLEVSTRPGDRRPVAQTGLGKALLFDENNDGLAKLYRATGAADPEAIERWVADMRANIARGHVIHDSIGNDGIRSIAAPIRDVSEAIVAAIGIATAAQYLTPDKVAAIGPQVATTARAISRDLGYADPDPWVPAASLSSAPSLP
;
A
#
# COMPACT_ATOMS: atom_id res chain seq x y z
N MET A 1 -28.88 24.78 -32.26
CA MET A 1 -29.05 23.41 -32.82
C MET A 1 -28.21 22.50 -31.93
N SER A 2 -28.85 21.81 -31.01
CA SER A 2 -28.14 20.88 -30.08
C SER A 2 -27.92 19.57 -30.82
N ASP A 3 -26.70 19.04 -30.76
CA ASP A 3 -26.31 17.77 -31.36
C ASP A 3 -27.08 16.62 -30.67
N PRO A 4 -27.88 15.80 -31.40
CA PRO A 4 -28.71 14.76 -30.80
C PRO A 4 -27.92 13.54 -30.28
N ASN A 5 -26.57 13.61 -30.21
CA ASN A 5 -25.69 12.48 -29.89
C ASN A 5 -24.97 12.59 -28.55
N THR A 6 -25.32 13.56 -27.71
CA THR A 6 -24.67 13.75 -26.39
C THR A 6 -25.64 13.34 -25.27
N ASP A 7 -25.30 12.28 -24.54
CA ASP A 7 -25.92 11.89 -23.28
C ASP A 7 -25.62 12.99 -22.25
N PRO A 8 -26.49 13.29 -21.27
CA PRO A 8 -26.27 14.31 -20.23
C PRO A 8 -25.02 14.08 -19.36
N SER A 9 -24.35 12.92 -19.45
CA SER A 9 -23.03 12.64 -18.83
C SER A 9 -21.83 13.16 -19.63
N GLY A 10 -22.00 13.73 -20.84
CA GLY A 10 -20.91 14.25 -21.69
C GLY A 10 -20.01 13.19 -22.37
N ALA A 11 -20.27 11.91 -22.17
CA ALA A 11 -19.50 10.83 -22.77
C ALA A 11 -20.06 10.44 -24.15
N SER A 12 -19.21 10.34 -25.19
CA SER A 12 -19.62 9.82 -26.49
C SER A 12 -20.02 8.34 -26.37
N ARG A 13 -20.89 7.84 -27.29
CA ARG A 13 -21.31 6.42 -27.31
C ARG A 13 -20.13 5.43 -27.29
N GLY A 14 -19.00 5.80 -27.92
CA GLY A 14 -17.78 5.01 -27.92
C GLY A 14 -17.13 4.91 -26.53
N THR A 15 -17.04 6.03 -25.82
CA THR A 15 -16.52 6.09 -24.45
C THR A 15 -17.37 5.27 -23.49
N GLN A 16 -18.69 5.35 -23.59
CA GLN A 16 -19.61 4.57 -22.75
C GLN A 16 -19.45 3.06 -22.98
N THR A 17 -19.25 2.62 -24.25
CA THR A 17 -19.00 1.21 -24.55
C THR A 17 -17.68 0.73 -23.96
N LEU A 18 -16.62 1.56 -24.03
CA LEU A 18 -15.33 1.25 -23.41
C LEU A 18 -15.46 1.10 -21.88
N MET A 19 -16.10 2.07 -21.22
CA MET A 19 -16.32 2.00 -19.76
C MET A 19 -17.04 0.73 -19.34
N ARG A 20 -18.16 0.38 -20.03
CA ARG A 20 -18.88 -0.87 -19.76
C ARG A 20 -18.04 -2.13 -19.98
N GLY A 21 -17.10 -2.10 -20.93
CA GLY A 21 -16.16 -3.20 -21.14
C GLY A 21 -15.16 -3.34 -19.98
N LEU A 22 -14.69 -2.22 -19.44
CA LEU A 22 -13.83 -2.19 -18.26
C LEU A 22 -14.58 -2.65 -17.00
N ASP A 23 -15.80 -2.14 -16.79
CA ASP A 23 -16.67 -2.56 -15.68
C ASP A 23 -16.91 -4.08 -15.70
N LEU A 24 -17.04 -4.69 -16.90
CA LEU A 24 -17.20 -6.14 -17.06
C LEU A 24 -15.95 -6.90 -16.59
N VAL A 25 -14.76 -6.42 -16.96
CA VAL A 25 -13.49 -7.02 -16.52
C VAL A 25 -13.35 -6.90 -15.01
N GLU A 26 -13.68 -5.74 -14.44
CA GLU A 26 -13.59 -5.48 -13.01
C GLU A 26 -14.56 -6.34 -12.20
N ALA A 27 -15.76 -6.60 -12.72
CA ALA A 27 -16.76 -7.46 -12.08
C ALA A 27 -16.32 -8.94 -11.98
N LEU A 28 -15.32 -9.36 -12.77
CA LEU A 28 -14.74 -10.70 -12.74
C LEU A 28 -13.53 -10.82 -11.80
N ARG A 29 -13.22 -9.78 -11.03
CA ARG A 29 -12.04 -9.74 -10.17
C ARG A 29 -12.03 -10.84 -9.12
N ASP A 30 -13.15 -11.01 -8.43
CA ASP A 30 -13.22 -11.84 -7.22
C ASP A 30 -13.68 -13.26 -7.52
N GLU A 31 -14.55 -13.44 -8.51
CA GLU A 31 -15.10 -14.75 -8.87
C GLU A 31 -15.51 -14.86 -10.36
N PRO A 32 -15.48 -16.07 -10.93
CA PRO A 32 -16.02 -16.32 -12.26
C PRO A 32 -17.54 -16.15 -12.27
N LEU A 33 -18.09 -15.44 -13.26
CA LEU A 33 -19.52 -15.14 -13.40
C LEU A 33 -20.06 -15.58 -14.76
N ARG A 34 -21.36 -15.89 -14.83
CA ARG A 34 -22.06 -16.11 -16.09
C ARG A 34 -22.51 -14.77 -16.71
N VAL A 35 -22.72 -14.77 -18.03
CA VAL A 35 -23.23 -13.59 -18.75
C VAL A 35 -24.52 -13.03 -18.12
N ALA A 36 -25.40 -13.89 -17.60
CA ALA A 36 -26.63 -13.45 -16.96
C ALA A 36 -26.40 -12.73 -15.61
N GLU A 37 -25.42 -13.20 -14.85
CA GLU A 37 -25.00 -12.59 -13.57
C GLU A 37 -24.32 -11.25 -13.80
N LEU A 38 -23.39 -11.19 -14.76
CA LEU A 38 -22.76 -9.95 -15.20
C LEU A 38 -23.77 -8.91 -15.68
N ALA A 39 -24.76 -9.33 -16.49
CA ALA A 39 -25.81 -8.44 -16.95
C ALA A 39 -26.58 -7.80 -15.78
N ARG A 40 -26.86 -8.57 -14.73
CA ARG A 40 -27.54 -8.10 -13.53
C ARG A 40 -26.65 -7.15 -12.72
N VAL A 41 -25.40 -7.52 -12.47
CA VAL A 41 -24.44 -6.70 -11.69
C VAL A 41 -24.19 -5.35 -12.37
N LEU A 42 -24.04 -5.35 -13.70
CA LEU A 42 -23.74 -4.15 -14.49
C LEU A 42 -24.97 -3.34 -14.90
N GLY A 43 -26.19 -3.82 -14.62
CA GLY A 43 -27.43 -3.16 -15.07
C GLY A 43 -27.59 -3.12 -16.60
N LEU A 44 -27.01 -4.10 -17.31
CA LEU A 44 -27.02 -4.16 -18.78
C LEU A 44 -27.97 -5.23 -19.29
N SER A 45 -28.43 -5.07 -20.56
CA SER A 45 -29.16 -6.15 -21.24
C SER A 45 -28.23 -7.35 -21.49
N ARG A 46 -28.79 -8.58 -21.45
CA ARG A 46 -28.05 -9.82 -21.78
C ARG A 46 -27.34 -9.75 -23.14
N THR A 47 -28.01 -9.18 -24.14
CA THR A 47 -27.45 -9.04 -25.49
C THR A 47 -26.22 -8.11 -25.50
N THR A 48 -26.29 -6.98 -24.78
CA THR A 48 -25.16 -6.05 -24.67
C THR A 48 -23.98 -6.70 -23.91
N THR A 49 -24.27 -7.35 -22.77
CA THR A 49 -23.25 -8.04 -21.98
C THR A 49 -22.59 -9.16 -22.75
N HIS A 50 -23.37 -9.97 -23.49
CA HIS A 50 -22.83 -11.04 -24.33
C HIS A 50 -21.91 -10.50 -25.43
N ARG A 51 -22.27 -9.41 -26.09
CA ARG A 51 -21.46 -8.79 -27.15
C ARG A 51 -20.14 -8.21 -26.58
N LEU A 52 -20.19 -7.56 -25.41
CA LEU A 52 -19.00 -7.05 -24.73
C LEU A 52 -18.09 -8.21 -24.29
N ALA A 53 -18.66 -9.24 -23.68
CA ALA A 53 -17.91 -10.42 -23.25
C ALA A 53 -17.25 -11.12 -24.44
N ALA A 54 -17.95 -11.32 -25.55
CA ALA A 54 -17.40 -11.94 -26.75
C ALA A 54 -16.20 -11.17 -27.31
N ALA A 55 -16.28 -9.84 -27.37
CA ALA A 55 -15.16 -8.99 -27.81
C ALA A 55 -13.96 -9.08 -26.86
N LEU A 56 -14.19 -9.16 -25.55
CA LEU A 56 -13.13 -9.30 -24.55
C LEU A 56 -12.51 -10.70 -24.56
N VAL A 57 -13.31 -11.74 -24.84
CA VAL A 57 -12.82 -13.13 -25.02
C VAL A 57 -11.95 -13.23 -26.27
N GLU A 58 -12.39 -12.67 -27.40
CA GLU A 58 -11.62 -12.63 -28.64
C GLU A 58 -10.24 -11.99 -28.44
N ARG A 59 -10.16 -10.97 -27.58
CA ARG A 59 -8.91 -10.27 -27.27
C ARG A 59 -8.14 -10.87 -26.09
N GLY A 60 -8.63 -11.92 -25.47
CA GLY A 60 -7.99 -12.62 -24.35
C GLY A 60 -8.02 -11.87 -23.01
N TYR A 61 -8.79 -10.77 -22.88
CA TYR A 61 -8.99 -10.09 -21.59
C TYR A 61 -9.93 -10.87 -20.66
N VAL A 62 -10.85 -11.63 -21.25
CA VAL A 62 -11.74 -12.56 -20.57
C VAL A 62 -11.51 -13.95 -21.16
N ALA A 63 -11.65 -14.98 -20.35
CA ALA A 63 -11.59 -16.37 -20.78
C ALA A 63 -12.89 -17.09 -20.44
N GLN A 64 -13.24 -18.11 -21.22
CA GLN A 64 -14.32 -19.04 -20.90
C GLN A 64 -13.80 -20.17 -20.03
N ALA A 65 -14.40 -20.35 -18.87
CA ALA A 65 -14.19 -21.49 -17.97
C ALA A 65 -15.29 -22.53 -18.18
N GLU A 66 -15.21 -23.63 -17.44
CA GLU A 66 -16.22 -24.68 -17.51
C GLU A 66 -17.64 -24.18 -17.20
N ARG A 67 -18.65 -24.85 -17.73
CA ARG A 67 -20.07 -24.58 -17.51
C ARG A 67 -20.54 -23.17 -17.94
N GLY A 68 -19.82 -22.53 -18.87
CA GLY A 68 -20.18 -21.21 -19.42
C GLY A 68 -19.90 -20.05 -18.47
N LEU A 69 -19.01 -20.25 -17.49
CA LEU A 69 -18.48 -19.18 -16.66
C LEU A 69 -17.44 -18.37 -17.44
N LEU A 70 -17.38 -17.07 -17.15
CA LEU A 70 -16.36 -16.15 -17.64
C LEU A 70 -15.42 -15.83 -16.47
N THR A 71 -14.13 -15.71 -16.77
CA THR A 71 -13.07 -15.35 -15.82
C THR A 71 -12.08 -14.38 -16.47
N LEU A 72 -11.18 -13.81 -15.67
CA LEU A 72 -10.10 -12.98 -16.18
C LEU A 72 -9.21 -13.78 -17.14
N GLY A 73 -8.84 -13.17 -18.27
CA GLY A 73 -8.10 -13.81 -19.34
C GLY A 73 -6.58 -13.56 -19.28
N PRO A 74 -5.79 -14.37 -20.02
CA PRO A 74 -4.32 -14.36 -19.96
C PRO A 74 -3.68 -13.03 -20.41
N THR A 75 -4.38 -12.24 -21.24
CA THR A 75 -3.89 -10.91 -21.66
C THR A 75 -3.68 -9.98 -20.46
N LEU A 76 -4.57 -10.05 -19.47
CA LEU A 76 -4.44 -9.25 -18.24
C LEU A 76 -3.18 -9.61 -17.46
N LEU A 77 -2.85 -10.91 -17.35
CA LEU A 77 -1.63 -11.37 -16.70
C LEU A 77 -0.38 -10.84 -17.43
N GLN A 78 -0.35 -10.91 -18.77
CA GLN A 78 0.77 -10.42 -19.58
C GLN A 78 0.96 -8.91 -19.43
N LEU A 79 -0.13 -8.14 -19.48
CA LEU A 79 -0.10 -6.68 -19.31
C LEU A 79 0.29 -6.30 -17.89
N GLY A 80 -0.26 -6.96 -16.88
CA GLY A 80 0.06 -6.74 -15.48
C GLY A 80 1.55 -7.02 -15.19
N PHE A 81 2.09 -8.13 -15.69
CA PHE A 81 3.50 -8.46 -15.55
C PHE A 81 4.41 -7.42 -16.24
N THR A 82 4.02 -6.96 -17.43
CA THR A 82 4.76 -5.93 -18.17
C THR A 82 4.72 -4.59 -17.43
N ALA A 83 3.57 -4.20 -16.89
CA ALA A 83 3.41 -2.99 -16.08
C ALA A 83 4.27 -3.08 -14.82
N HIS A 84 4.17 -4.19 -14.08
CA HIS A 84 4.93 -4.43 -12.85
C HIS A 84 6.45 -4.31 -13.05
N ARG A 85 7.00 -4.90 -14.14
CA ARG A 85 8.43 -4.81 -14.46
C ARG A 85 8.92 -3.40 -14.78
N ARG A 86 8.03 -2.48 -15.14
CA ARG A 86 8.35 -1.08 -15.46
C ARG A 86 8.18 -0.14 -14.28
N ILE A 87 7.64 -0.63 -13.16
CA ILE A 87 7.47 0.17 -11.97
C ILE A 87 8.85 0.40 -11.32
N ASP A 88 9.23 1.66 -11.23
CA ASP A 88 10.34 2.12 -10.42
C ASP A 88 9.80 2.61 -9.09
N LEU A 89 10.00 1.81 -8.04
CA LEU A 89 9.51 2.09 -6.69
C LEU A 89 9.97 3.47 -6.18
N VAL A 90 11.23 3.82 -6.41
CA VAL A 90 11.78 5.11 -5.96
C VAL A 90 11.06 6.26 -6.65
N ARG A 91 10.87 6.15 -7.96
CA ARG A 91 10.15 7.16 -8.76
C ARG A 91 8.69 7.30 -8.34
N VAL A 92 8.00 6.19 -8.06
CA VAL A 92 6.60 6.21 -7.60
C VAL A 92 6.49 6.87 -6.21
N ALA A 93 7.40 6.53 -5.29
CA ALA A 93 7.36 7.04 -3.93
C ALA A 93 7.79 8.52 -3.82
N ARG A 94 8.63 9.01 -4.72
CA ARG A 94 9.35 10.28 -4.59
C ARG A 94 8.45 11.48 -4.30
N ALA A 95 7.42 11.72 -5.10
CA ALA A 95 6.52 12.86 -4.92
C ALA A 95 5.79 12.81 -3.56
N ARG A 96 5.40 11.62 -3.10
CA ARG A 96 4.74 11.43 -1.81
C ARG A 96 5.71 11.60 -0.63
N MET A 97 6.96 11.19 -0.78
CA MET A 97 8.01 11.43 0.21
C MET A 97 8.28 12.93 0.36
N GLU A 98 8.36 13.66 -0.74
CA GLU A 98 8.57 15.10 -0.74
C GLU A 98 7.39 15.84 -0.10
N ALA A 99 6.16 15.46 -0.41
CA ALA A 99 4.96 16.02 0.23
C ALA A 99 4.97 15.77 1.75
N LEU A 100 5.20 14.52 2.20
CA LEU A 100 5.28 14.19 3.62
C LEU A 100 6.40 14.96 4.32
N SER A 101 7.56 15.13 3.67
CA SER A 101 8.66 15.93 4.20
C SER A 101 8.30 17.41 4.29
N ALA A 102 7.61 17.97 3.29
CA ALA A 102 7.16 19.36 3.30
C ALA A 102 6.15 19.63 4.42
N ASP A 103 5.18 18.72 4.62
CA ASP A 103 4.12 18.83 5.63
C ASP A 103 4.65 18.72 7.05
N THR A 104 5.55 17.74 7.29
CA THR A 104 6.09 17.48 8.62
C THR A 104 7.34 18.29 8.97
N GLY A 105 8.07 18.74 7.95
CA GLY A 105 9.39 19.37 8.11
C GLY A 105 10.48 18.35 8.45
N LEU A 106 10.19 17.05 8.44
CA LEU A 106 11.08 15.97 8.87
C LEU A 106 11.67 15.23 7.66
N CYS A 107 12.82 14.59 7.86
CA CYS A 107 13.44 13.76 6.84
C CYS A 107 12.66 12.47 6.65
N VAL A 108 12.33 12.15 5.39
CA VAL A 108 11.59 10.95 5.00
C VAL A 108 12.53 9.98 4.30
N PHE A 109 12.45 8.71 4.66
CA PHE A 109 13.27 7.64 4.15
C PHE A 109 12.41 6.58 3.47
N LEU A 110 12.93 6.00 2.40
CA LEU A 110 12.40 4.83 1.73
C LEU A 110 13.41 3.70 1.83
N GLY A 111 12.99 2.50 2.14
CA GLY A 111 13.86 1.34 2.17
C GLY A 111 13.13 0.05 1.85
N ARG A 112 13.90 -0.97 1.52
CA ARG A 112 13.39 -2.33 1.28
C ARG A 112 14.13 -3.33 2.14
N ARG A 113 13.56 -4.53 2.26
CA ARG A 113 14.23 -5.64 2.93
C ARG A 113 15.34 -6.22 2.03
N ASP A 114 16.46 -6.56 2.66
CA ASP A 114 17.59 -7.25 2.05
C ASP A 114 18.11 -8.28 3.06
N GLY A 115 17.48 -9.47 3.06
CA GLY A 115 17.70 -10.51 4.07
C GLY A 115 17.24 -10.08 5.46
N ASP A 116 18.16 -10.02 6.40
CA ASP A 116 17.97 -9.55 7.78
C ASP A 116 18.33 -8.06 7.97
N HIS A 117 18.53 -7.33 6.87
CA HIS A 117 18.78 -5.89 6.84
C HIS A 117 17.69 -5.12 6.11
N SER A 118 17.56 -3.85 6.46
CA SER A 118 16.89 -2.83 5.65
C SER A 118 17.93 -2.10 4.81
N LEU A 119 17.73 -2.03 3.50
CA LEU A 119 18.52 -1.24 2.57
C LEU A 119 17.79 0.07 2.30
N HIS A 120 18.43 1.19 2.61
CA HIS A 120 17.90 2.51 2.30
C HIS A 120 18.01 2.79 0.80
N LEU A 121 16.87 3.11 0.16
CA LEU A 121 16.77 3.33 -1.29
C LEU A 121 16.79 4.82 -1.65
N ASP A 122 16.09 5.65 -0.87
CA ASP A 122 15.95 7.08 -1.15
C ASP A 122 15.67 7.86 0.12
N ARG A 123 15.83 9.19 0.03
CA ARG A 123 15.64 10.14 1.10
C ARG A 123 15.08 11.45 0.58
N ALA A 124 14.03 11.97 1.20
CA ALA A 124 13.59 13.35 1.05
C ALA A 124 14.07 14.16 2.27
N ALA A 125 14.82 15.23 2.04
CA ALA A 125 15.42 16.04 3.10
C ALA A 125 14.36 16.81 3.87
N GLY A 126 14.46 16.86 5.20
CA GLY A 126 13.65 17.72 6.06
C GLY A 126 14.25 19.12 6.19
N ARG A 127 13.60 19.93 7.06
CA ARG A 127 14.05 21.30 7.38
C ARG A 127 14.75 21.39 8.74
N GLN A 128 15.03 20.27 9.39
CA GLN A 128 15.67 20.24 10.70
C GLN A 128 17.18 20.45 10.58
N ARG A 129 17.77 21.14 11.57
CA ARG A 129 19.23 21.37 11.64
C ARG A 129 20.00 20.10 11.94
N LEU A 130 19.40 19.18 12.73
CA LEU A 130 19.97 17.88 13.04
C LEU A 130 19.35 16.84 12.09
N GLU A 131 20.15 16.28 11.22
CA GLU A 131 19.77 15.25 10.28
C GLU A 131 20.28 13.89 10.73
N VAL A 132 19.45 12.85 10.53
CA VAL A 132 19.90 11.48 10.63
C VAL A 132 20.86 11.21 9.47
N SER A 133 22.06 10.71 9.78
CA SER A 133 23.16 10.54 8.82
C SER A 133 22.96 9.42 7.78
N THR A 134 21.83 8.70 7.83
CA THR A 134 21.53 7.59 6.93
C THR A 134 21.38 8.08 5.48
N ARG A 135 22.03 7.38 4.56
CA ARG A 135 22.07 7.70 3.12
C ARG A 135 21.52 6.54 2.27
N PRO A 136 21.07 6.81 1.05
CA PRO A 136 20.82 5.75 0.07
C PRO A 136 22.03 4.82 -0.05
N GLY A 137 21.78 3.50 -0.03
CA GLY A 137 22.80 2.45 0.00
C GLY A 137 23.17 1.93 1.39
N ASP A 138 22.85 2.65 2.47
CA ASP A 138 23.10 2.18 3.82
C ASP A 138 22.24 0.97 4.18
N ARG A 139 22.85 0.02 4.89
CA ARG A 139 22.21 -1.20 5.40
C ARG A 139 22.17 -1.17 6.93
N ARG A 140 21.02 -1.52 7.52
CA ARG A 140 20.82 -1.59 8.97
C ARG A 140 20.06 -2.87 9.33
N PRO A 141 20.35 -3.53 10.43
CA PRO A 141 19.56 -4.70 10.87
C PRO A 141 18.07 -4.34 10.98
N VAL A 142 17.19 -5.16 10.40
CA VAL A 142 15.73 -4.87 10.35
C VAL A 142 15.11 -4.73 11.73
N ALA A 143 15.61 -5.47 12.72
CA ALA A 143 15.07 -5.45 14.08
C ALA A 143 15.47 -4.19 14.88
N GLN A 144 16.43 -3.40 14.40
CA GLN A 144 17.01 -2.28 15.14
C GLN A 144 16.58 -0.90 14.65
N THR A 145 15.74 -0.83 13.61
CA THR A 145 15.29 0.45 13.05
C THR A 145 13.78 0.47 12.86
N GLY A 146 13.16 1.65 12.93
CA GLY A 146 11.73 1.77 12.64
C GLY A 146 11.38 1.34 11.22
N LEU A 147 12.20 1.75 10.24
CA LEU A 147 12.02 1.34 8.85
C LEU A 147 12.13 -0.19 8.70
N GLY A 148 13.14 -0.81 9.33
CA GLY A 148 13.31 -2.25 9.33
C GLY A 148 12.14 -2.98 9.98
N LYS A 149 11.68 -2.52 11.15
CA LYS A 149 10.50 -3.10 11.83
C LYS A 149 9.25 -3.07 10.94
N ALA A 150 9.02 -2.01 10.17
CA ALA A 150 7.87 -1.93 9.26
C ALA A 150 7.94 -2.99 8.14
N LEU A 151 9.14 -3.38 7.71
CA LEU A 151 9.36 -4.45 6.73
C LEU A 151 9.05 -5.87 7.26
N LEU A 152 8.80 -6.00 8.57
CA LEU A 152 8.55 -7.27 9.27
C LEU A 152 7.07 -7.49 9.64
N PHE A 153 6.14 -6.68 9.14
CA PHE A 153 4.74 -6.76 9.57
C PHE A 153 4.06 -8.09 9.22
N ASP A 154 4.54 -8.80 8.22
CA ASP A 154 4.01 -10.12 7.83
C ASP A 154 4.71 -11.30 8.54
N GLU A 155 5.74 -11.02 9.35
CA GLU A 155 6.46 -12.08 10.09
C GLU A 155 5.60 -12.63 11.24
N ASN A 156 5.68 -13.95 11.45
CA ASN A 156 5.12 -14.58 12.64
C ASN A 156 6.01 -14.37 13.87
N ASN A 157 5.55 -14.78 15.06
CA ASN A 157 6.29 -14.55 16.31
C ASN A 157 7.67 -15.21 16.32
N ASP A 158 7.79 -16.40 15.74
CA ASP A 158 9.05 -17.14 15.70
C ASP A 158 10.06 -16.45 14.78
N GLY A 159 9.60 -15.99 13.61
CA GLY A 159 10.40 -15.19 12.68
C GLY A 159 10.89 -13.88 13.31
N LEU A 160 9.99 -13.17 13.99
CA LEU A 160 10.31 -11.96 14.73
C LEU A 160 11.36 -12.23 15.82
N ALA A 161 11.15 -13.24 16.65
CA ALA A 161 12.09 -13.61 17.72
C ALA A 161 13.45 -14.01 17.16
N LYS A 162 13.50 -14.76 16.04
CA LYS A 162 14.74 -15.15 15.37
C LYS A 162 15.52 -13.93 14.87
N LEU A 163 14.84 -12.98 14.22
CA LEU A 163 15.47 -11.76 13.70
C LEU A 163 16.01 -10.86 14.84
N TYR A 164 15.30 -10.80 15.96
CA TYR A 164 15.78 -10.03 17.10
C TYR A 164 16.98 -10.70 17.79
N ARG A 165 17.00 -12.04 17.93
CA ARG A 165 18.17 -12.78 18.42
C ARG A 165 19.41 -12.56 17.56
N ALA A 166 19.24 -12.43 16.25
CA ALA A 166 20.35 -12.17 15.33
C ALA A 166 21.04 -10.83 15.57
N THR A 167 20.42 -9.91 16.34
CA THR A 167 21.07 -8.65 16.77
C THR A 167 21.95 -8.79 18.01
N GLY A 168 22.09 -10.01 18.56
CA GLY A 168 22.83 -10.29 19.77
C GLY A 168 21.96 -10.35 21.04
N ALA A 169 20.64 -10.21 20.93
CA ALA A 169 19.71 -10.32 22.05
C ALA A 169 19.64 -11.78 22.53
N ALA A 170 20.09 -12.05 23.76
CA ALA A 170 20.12 -13.37 24.37
C ALA A 170 19.06 -13.54 25.48
N ASP A 171 18.58 -12.44 26.07
CA ASP A 171 17.59 -12.46 27.15
C ASP A 171 16.19 -12.83 26.62
N PRO A 172 15.59 -13.96 27.06
CA PRO A 172 14.26 -14.38 26.64
C PRO A 172 13.17 -13.34 26.89
N GLU A 173 13.21 -12.68 28.06
CA GLU A 173 12.20 -11.65 28.40
C GLU A 173 12.33 -10.42 27.50
N ALA A 174 13.54 -10.02 27.12
CA ALA A 174 13.76 -8.92 26.18
C ALA A 174 13.22 -9.28 24.79
N ILE A 175 13.35 -10.56 24.36
CA ILE A 175 12.83 -11.06 23.10
C ILE A 175 11.30 -11.02 23.13
N GLU A 176 10.66 -11.50 24.19
CA GLU A 176 9.19 -11.49 24.34
C GLU A 176 8.65 -10.06 24.33
N ARG A 177 9.26 -9.16 25.09
CA ARG A 177 8.88 -7.73 25.10
C ARG A 177 8.99 -7.10 23.73
N TRP A 178 10.06 -7.40 22.97
CA TRP A 178 10.25 -6.86 21.63
C TRP A 178 9.19 -7.42 20.64
N VAL A 179 8.88 -8.71 20.73
CA VAL A 179 7.80 -9.33 19.90
C VAL A 179 6.44 -8.71 20.23
N ALA A 180 6.15 -8.48 21.52
CA ALA A 180 4.91 -7.80 21.94
C ALA A 180 4.82 -6.37 21.40
N ASP A 181 5.94 -5.59 21.45
CA ASP A 181 6.02 -4.26 20.82
C ASP A 181 5.75 -4.33 19.31
N MET A 182 6.32 -5.32 18.62
CA MET A 182 6.06 -5.53 17.20
C MET A 182 4.57 -5.80 16.93
N ARG A 183 3.89 -6.62 17.72
CA ARG A 183 2.45 -6.88 17.58
C ARG A 183 1.60 -5.62 17.82
N ALA A 184 1.99 -4.80 18.78
CA ALA A 184 1.33 -3.50 19.00
C ALA A 184 1.53 -2.54 17.81
N ASN A 185 2.71 -2.52 17.20
CA ASN A 185 3.00 -1.73 16.00
C ASN A 185 2.19 -2.24 14.78
N ILE A 186 2.10 -3.55 14.58
CA ILE A 186 1.30 -4.17 13.52
C ILE A 186 -0.18 -3.81 13.68
N ALA A 187 -0.73 -3.97 14.89
CA ALA A 187 -2.13 -3.62 15.19
C ALA A 187 -2.43 -2.13 14.97
N ARG A 188 -1.45 -1.26 15.17
CA ARG A 188 -1.56 0.19 14.93
C ARG A 188 -1.45 0.56 13.45
N GLY A 189 -0.89 -0.32 12.60
CA GLY A 189 -0.62 -0.06 11.19
C GLY A 189 0.63 0.77 10.91
N HIS A 190 1.40 1.13 11.93
CA HIS A 190 2.69 1.80 11.79
C HIS A 190 3.59 1.55 13.01
N VAL A 191 4.88 1.65 12.80
CA VAL A 191 5.92 1.52 13.81
C VAL A 191 6.14 2.86 14.51
N ILE A 192 6.28 2.82 15.83
CA ILE A 192 6.93 3.86 16.62
C ILE A 192 8.18 3.21 17.22
N HIS A 193 9.36 3.78 17.00
CA HIS A 193 10.62 3.18 17.43
C HIS A 193 11.56 4.23 17.99
N ASP A 194 12.04 3.97 19.19
CA ASP A 194 13.17 4.68 19.80
C ASP A 194 14.44 3.83 19.60
N SER A 195 15.52 4.44 19.13
CA SER A 195 16.74 3.73 18.77
C SER A 195 17.38 3.02 19.96
N ILE A 196 17.78 1.76 19.70
CA ILE A 196 18.48 0.90 20.66
C ILE A 196 19.95 1.29 20.68
N GLY A 197 20.38 2.24 21.24
CA GLY A 197 21.81 2.61 21.25
C GLY A 197 22.02 3.96 21.90
N ASN A 198 20.93 4.53 22.38
CA ASN A 198 20.94 5.81 23.09
C ASN A 198 21.46 6.99 22.22
N ASP A 199 21.36 6.85 20.88
CA ASP A 199 21.68 7.93 19.95
C ASP A 199 20.58 8.99 19.88
N GLY A 200 19.51 8.82 20.66
CA GLY A 200 18.43 9.77 20.81
C GLY A 200 17.55 9.91 19.56
N ILE A 201 17.55 8.93 18.65
CA ILE A 201 16.74 8.94 17.44
C ILE A 201 15.39 8.29 17.71
N ARG A 202 14.32 8.97 17.30
CA ARG A 202 12.96 8.42 17.22
C ARG A 202 12.51 8.35 15.76
N SER A 203 11.81 7.28 15.41
CA SER A 203 11.30 7.08 14.06
C SER A 203 9.87 6.55 14.04
N ILE A 204 9.14 6.90 12.98
CA ILE A 204 7.82 6.37 12.65
C ILE A 204 7.92 5.79 11.24
N ALA A 205 7.42 4.58 11.02
CA ALA A 205 7.49 3.95 9.71
C ALA A 205 6.25 3.09 9.43
N ALA A 206 5.94 2.88 8.15
CA ALA A 206 4.84 2.04 7.73
C ALA A 206 5.23 1.23 6.49
N PRO A 207 4.68 0.01 6.33
CA PRO A 207 4.95 -0.86 5.19
C PRO A 207 4.29 -0.36 3.91
N ILE A 208 4.94 -0.62 2.78
CA ILE A 208 4.42 -0.41 1.44
C ILE A 208 4.26 -1.77 0.79
N ARG A 209 3.06 -2.04 0.26
CA ARG A 209 2.71 -3.27 -0.44
C ARG A 209 2.57 -3.04 -1.94
N ASP A 210 2.70 -4.09 -2.71
CA ASP A 210 2.40 -4.06 -4.15
C ASP A 210 1.17 -4.90 -4.50
N VAL A 211 0.92 -5.07 -5.79
CA VAL A 211 -0.21 -5.87 -6.33
C VAL A 211 -0.23 -7.32 -5.85
N SER A 212 0.89 -7.87 -5.38
CA SER A 212 0.97 -9.24 -4.82
C SER A 212 0.64 -9.29 -3.33
N GLU A 213 0.25 -8.16 -2.72
CA GLU A 213 0.00 -7.96 -1.29
C GLU A 213 1.27 -8.07 -0.41
N ALA A 214 2.41 -8.40 -1.01
CA ALA A 214 3.68 -8.49 -0.29
C ALA A 214 4.20 -7.10 0.12
N ILE A 215 4.88 -7.05 1.25
CA ILE A 215 5.64 -5.86 1.66
C ILE A 215 6.90 -5.76 0.81
N VAL A 216 6.92 -4.79 -0.12
CA VAL A 216 8.05 -4.56 -1.04
C VAL A 216 8.99 -3.46 -0.55
N ALA A 217 8.49 -2.59 0.32
CA ALA A 217 9.25 -1.47 0.90
C ALA A 217 8.63 -1.01 2.22
N ALA A 218 9.28 -0.03 2.84
CA ALA A 218 8.72 0.79 3.92
C ALA A 218 9.09 2.26 3.69
N ILE A 219 8.20 3.15 4.14
CA ILE A 219 8.46 4.58 4.25
C ILE A 219 8.47 4.95 5.72
N GLY A 220 9.32 5.89 6.10
CA GLY A 220 9.35 6.38 7.47
C GLY A 220 10.02 7.72 7.61
N ILE A 221 9.82 8.33 8.75
CA ILE A 221 10.53 9.52 9.20
C ILE A 221 11.45 9.14 10.35
N ALA A 222 12.57 9.83 10.48
CA ALA A 222 13.47 9.67 11.62
C ALA A 222 14.10 11.02 11.96
N THR A 223 14.18 11.33 13.24
CA THR A 223 14.80 12.56 13.74
C THR A 223 15.20 12.39 15.19
N ALA A 224 15.92 13.36 15.76
CA ALA A 224 16.19 13.37 17.21
C ALA A 224 14.87 13.37 17.99
N ALA A 225 14.78 12.54 19.03
CA ALA A 225 13.55 12.30 19.82
C ALA A 225 12.91 13.58 20.36
N GLN A 226 13.73 14.59 20.68
CA GLN A 226 13.26 15.89 21.12
C GLN A 226 12.40 16.64 20.10
N TYR A 227 12.56 16.37 18.81
CA TYR A 227 11.73 16.96 17.74
C TYR A 227 10.47 16.17 17.45
N LEU A 228 10.40 14.91 17.94
CA LEU A 228 9.27 14.01 17.75
C LEU A 228 8.65 13.66 19.10
N THR A 229 8.05 14.67 19.74
CA THR A 229 7.33 14.53 21.02
C THR A 229 6.15 13.57 20.91
N PRO A 230 5.60 13.02 22.02
CA PRO A 230 4.44 12.11 21.98
C PRO A 230 3.25 12.67 21.20
N ASP A 231 2.93 13.96 21.35
CA ASP A 231 1.83 14.61 20.61
C ASP A 231 2.10 14.63 19.10
N LYS A 232 3.34 14.91 18.71
CA LYS A 232 3.74 14.84 17.30
C LYS A 232 3.73 13.42 16.77
N VAL A 233 4.13 12.44 17.56
CA VAL A 233 4.02 11.02 17.19
C VAL A 233 2.58 10.66 16.91
N ALA A 234 1.65 11.04 17.77
CA ALA A 234 0.21 10.80 17.60
C ALA A 234 -0.36 11.46 16.33
N ALA A 235 0.11 12.67 16.01
CA ALA A 235 -0.33 13.39 14.81
C ALA A 235 0.30 12.87 13.51
N ILE A 236 1.59 12.52 13.53
CA ILE A 236 2.37 12.18 12.34
C ILE A 236 2.27 10.68 11.99
N GLY A 237 2.09 9.80 12.98
CA GLY A 237 1.96 8.36 12.76
C GLY A 237 0.91 8.00 11.70
N PRO A 238 -0.35 8.49 11.83
CA PRO A 238 -1.37 8.28 10.81
C PRO A 238 -1.01 8.86 9.43
N GLN A 239 -0.27 9.97 9.35
CA GLN A 239 0.17 10.56 8.08
C GLN A 239 1.15 9.63 7.36
N VAL A 240 2.15 9.08 8.09
CA VAL A 240 3.10 8.11 7.55
C VAL A 240 2.37 6.86 7.03
N ALA A 241 1.43 6.30 7.80
CA ALA A 241 0.63 5.17 7.39
C ALA A 241 -0.24 5.47 6.15
N THR A 242 -0.85 6.64 6.09
CA THR A 242 -1.66 7.07 4.94
C THR A 242 -0.80 7.25 3.69
N THR A 243 0.40 7.84 3.83
CA THR A 243 1.36 7.98 2.72
C THR A 243 1.83 6.62 2.22
N ALA A 244 2.14 5.67 3.11
CA ALA A 244 2.51 4.31 2.75
C ALA A 244 1.41 3.61 1.94
N ARG A 245 0.14 3.70 2.39
CA ARG A 245 -1.02 3.16 1.64
C ARG A 245 -1.22 3.83 0.29
N ALA A 246 -1.00 5.13 0.21
CA ALA A 246 -1.11 5.84 -1.06
C ALA A 246 -0.05 5.37 -2.07
N ILE A 247 1.20 5.14 -1.62
CA ILE A 247 2.25 4.55 -2.45
C ILE A 247 1.88 3.11 -2.83
N SER A 248 1.33 2.32 -1.89
CA SER A 248 0.89 0.95 -2.15
C SER A 248 -0.17 0.89 -3.25
N ARG A 249 -1.16 1.78 -3.22
CA ARG A 249 -2.18 1.89 -4.28
C ARG A 249 -1.56 2.25 -5.63
N ASP A 250 -0.56 3.13 -5.67
CA ASP A 250 0.16 3.47 -6.90
C ASP A 250 0.98 2.27 -7.43
N LEU A 251 1.30 1.29 -6.56
CA LEU A 251 1.93 0.01 -6.90
C LEU A 251 0.91 -1.11 -7.21
N GLY A 252 -0.38 -0.79 -7.26
CA GLY A 252 -1.45 -1.73 -7.60
C GLY A 252 -2.01 -2.53 -6.42
N TYR A 253 -1.62 -2.22 -5.18
CA TYR A 253 -2.23 -2.84 -3.99
C TYR A 253 -3.69 -2.41 -3.85
N ALA A 254 -4.60 -3.39 -3.82
CA ALA A 254 -6.01 -3.18 -3.51
C ALA A 254 -6.18 -3.28 -1.99
N ASP A 255 -6.27 -2.14 -1.30
CA ASP A 255 -6.50 -2.10 0.14
C ASP A 255 -7.90 -2.69 0.46
N PRO A 256 -8.00 -3.86 1.09
CA PRO A 256 -9.29 -4.50 1.36
C PRO A 256 -10.12 -3.76 2.42
N ASP A 257 -9.47 -2.93 3.24
CA ASP A 257 -10.13 -2.18 4.29
C ASP A 257 -9.57 -0.75 4.35
N PRO A 258 -10.22 0.22 3.69
CA PRO A 258 -9.75 1.60 3.78
C PRO A 258 -9.82 2.05 5.25
N TRP A 259 -8.64 2.15 5.89
CA TRP A 259 -8.54 2.65 7.27
C TRP A 259 -9.27 4.00 7.40
N VAL A 260 -10.34 3.99 8.16
CA VAL A 260 -11.09 5.20 8.55
C VAL A 260 -10.53 5.66 9.88
N PRO A 261 -9.96 6.88 9.99
CA PRO A 261 -9.51 7.40 11.28
C PRO A 261 -10.65 7.38 12.29
N ALA A 262 -10.39 6.92 13.50
CA ALA A 262 -11.39 6.86 14.59
C ALA A 262 -12.11 8.21 14.84
N ALA A 263 -11.47 9.33 14.49
CA ALA A 263 -12.06 10.67 14.57
C ALA A 263 -13.23 10.91 13.59
N SER A 264 -13.34 10.15 12.50
CA SER A 264 -14.46 10.30 11.54
C SER A 264 -15.70 9.50 11.92
N LEU A 265 -15.62 8.63 12.93
CA LEU A 265 -16.76 7.86 13.45
C LEU A 265 -17.56 8.62 14.53
N SER A 266 -17.08 9.79 14.99
CA SER A 266 -17.71 10.60 16.03
C SER A 266 -18.83 11.54 15.53
N SER A 267 -19.14 11.58 14.25
CA SER A 267 -20.16 12.46 13.66
C SER A 267 -21.37 11.72 13.07
N ALA A 268 -21.75 10.57 13.63
CA ALA A 268 -23.05 10.01 13.34
C ALA A 268 -24.12 10.86 14.05
N PRO A 269 -25.08 11.47 13.33
CA PRO A 269 -26.18 12.19 13.97
C PRO A 269 -27.04 11.19 14.73
N SER A 270 -27.28 11.48 16.02
CA SER A 270 -28.29 10.82 16.81
C SER A 270 -29.64 10.93 16.05
N LEU A 271 -30.15 9.79 15.58
CA LEU A 271 -31.51 9.71 15.05
C LEU A 271 -32.51 9.93 16.19
N PRO A 272 -33.61 10.64 15.90
CA PRO A 272 -34.64 11.01 16.90
C PRO A 272 -35.42 9.84 17.43
#